data_ac0297665be8c6d19cb15110f66fe556
#
_entry.id   ac0297665be8c6d19cb15110f66fe556
#
_cell.length_a   1.000
_cell.length_b   1.000
_cell.length_c   1.000
_cell.angle_alpha   90.00
_cell.angle_beta   90.00
_cell.angle_gamma   90.00
#
_symmetry.space_group_name_H-M   'P 1'
#
loop_
_entity.id
_entity.type
_entity.pdbx_description
1 polymer ?
#
loop_
_entity_poly.entity_id
_entity_poly.type
_entity_poly.pdbx_seq_one_letter_code
_entity_poly.pdbx_strand_id
1 'polypeptide(L)'
;MGFARKVWHLLVAVKDGLSLVFLLLFFGLLYAALTARPSPAQIRDGALLLELDGVIVEEKSAVDPIAALLSGTAPIGEYQARDMVQAIEAAARDDRIKAVVVDMTNFLGGGQVHMEAIGAALERAKAADKPVLTYAVAYSDDAMMLAAHASEVWVDPLGGAMITGPGGTRLYYSDLLDKLKVNARVYKVGTYKSAVEPYSRNSMSPEARENYQSLYGALWSEWQASVQKARPKLKMDLVTKTPAEWVAANNGDLAQAALGAGLVDKLGSRTEFGQRVAELVGEDPIEDTPGSFAHTKFDPWVADSAPPTPGKAIGVVTIAGEIVDGDAGPGTAGGDRISDLLDEALDDDLAALVVRVDSPGGSVLASEEIRRAILRHKAKDIPIAVSMANVAASGGYWVATPADRIFAEPETITGSIGIFAVIPTFENAAAELGVNADGVQTTPLSGQPDLVAGFTPEVDSILQSTIEDGYRRFLTRVAKSRNMTNEQVDRVGQGRVWDGGTARQIGLVDQYGGIEDAIVWAARQADLEWGDYHVKYLGGELDPYQSLIQSLMSDESEARGNGGQDMFGMVALRQQALAGQATSDLERLLGSRGMQVYCLECPVAPRARAEAEQRGGWFDSLMKLVLH
;
A
#
# COMPACT_ATOMS: atom_id res chain seq x y z
N MET A 1 70.43 11.35 2.81
CA MET A 1 69.15 10.60 2.90
C MET A 1 68.33 10.91 4.15
N GLY A 2 68.84 11.47 5.25
CA GLY A 2 68.06 11.71 6.47
C GLY A 2 67.05 12.88 6.42
N PHE A 3 67.34 13.97 5.68
CA PHE A 3 66.48 15.13 5.61
C PHE A 3 65.17 14.85 4.80
N ALA A 4 65.29 14.25 3.62
CA ALA A 4 64.13 13.90 2.78
C ALA A 4 63.18 12.94 3.50
N ARG A 5 63.70 12.01 4.30
CA ARG A 5 62.85 11.07 5.10
C ARG A 5 62.12 11.80 6.22
N LYS A 6 62.74 12.80 6.87
CA LYS A 6 62.03 13.61 7.89
C LYS A 6 60.93 14.47 7.29
N VAL A 7 61.18 15.09 6.14
CA VAL A 7 60.17 15.85 5.40
C VAL A 7 59.03 14.96 4.98
N TRP A 8 59.29 13.75 4.46
CA TRP A 8 58.26 12.79 4.11
C TRP A 8 57.40 12.38 5.30
N HIS A 9 58.00 12.03 6.45
CA HIS A 9 57.23 11.71 7.66
C HIS A 9 56.38 12.88 8.16
N LEU A 10 56.87 14.11 8.04
CA LEU A 10 56.11 15.30 8.40
C LEU A 10 54.89 15.48 7.47
N LEU A 11 55.08 15.31 6.15
CA LEU A 11 53.98 15.42 5.17
C LEU A 11 52.91 14.33 5.37
N VAL A 12 53.34 13.11 5.69
CA VAL A 12 52.40 12.01 6.00
C VAL A 12 51.64 12.32 7.29
N ALA A 13 52.31 12.77 8.35
CA ALA A 13 51.65 13.12 9.61
C ALA A 13 50.67 14.30 9.47
N VAL A 14 50.99 15.30 8.65
CA VAL A 14 50.07 16.40 8.32
C VAL A 14 48.89 15.91 7.54
N LYS A 15 49.10 15.06 6.51
CA LYS A 15 48.01 14.44 5.73
C LYS A 15 47.07 13.61 6.62
N ASP A 16 47.64 12.77 7.49
CA ASP A 16 46.84 11.90 8.37
C ASP A 16 46.08 12.72 9.43
N GLY A 17 46.71 13.82 9.95
CA GLY A 17 46.06 14.78 10.83
C GLY A 17 44.87 15.49 10.14
N LEU A 18 45.07 15.97 8.91
CA LEU A 18 44.00 16.60 8.11
C LEU A 18 42.87 15.61 7.77
N SER A 19 43.22 14.36 7.45
CA SER A 19 42.23 13.31 7.21
C SER A 19 41.40 13.00 8.45
N LEU A 20 42.03 12.98 9.64
CA LEU A 20 41.33 12.78 10.91
C LEU A 20 40.37 13.94 11.22
N VAL A 21 40.85 15.18 11.04
CA VAL A 21 40.02 16.39 11.23
C VAL A 21 38.86 16.40 10.25
N PHE A 22 39.08 16.07 8.98
CA PHE A 22 38.01 15.95 7.99
C PHE A 22 36.97 14.89 8.39
N LEU A 23 37.42 13.70 8.81
CA LEU A 23 36.53 12.64 9.29
C LEU A 23 35.71 13.06 10.52
N LEU A 24 36.35 13.73 11.50
CA LEU A 24 35.66 14.24 12.68
C LEU A 24 34.62 15.32 12.32
N LEU A 25 34.98 16.24 11.42
CA LEU A 25 34.04 17.25 10.92
C LEU A 25 32.92 16.63 10.13
N PHE A 26 33.21 15.66 9.25
CA PHE A 26 32.23 14.96 8.46
C PHE A 26 31.23 14.20 9.35
N PHE A 27 31.72 13.38 10.29
CA PHE A 27 30.86 12.64 11.20
C PHE A 27 30.15 13.54 12.21
N GLY A 28 30.79 14.64 12.65
CA GLY A 28 30.14 15.64 13.50
C GLY A 28 29.02 16.38 12.80
N LEU A 29 29.22 16.73 11.53
CA LEU A 29 28.19 17.37 10.69
C LEU A 29 27.07 16.38 10.33
N LEU A 30 27.42 15.13 10.02
CA LEU A 30 26.47 14.05 9.79
C LEU A 30 25.65 13.79 11.07
N TYR A 31 26.28 13.69 12.23
CA TYR A 31 25.57 13.53 13.50
C TYR A 31 24.64 14.72 13.79
N ALA A 32 25.10 15.96 13.57
CA ALA A 32 24.29 17.16 13.73
C ALA A 32 23.08 17.15 12.75
N ALA A 33 23.29 16.74 11.50
CA ALA A 33 22.21 16.60 10.50
C ALA A 33 21.21 15.52 10.89
N LEU A 34 21.66 14.36 11.37
CA LEU A 34 20.82 13.23 11.78
C LEU A 34 20.04 13.50 13.08
N THR A 35 20.57 14.38 13.96
CA THR A 35 19.93 14.74 15.23
C THR A 35 19.19 16.08 15.17
N ALA A 36 19.30 16.82 14.07
CA ALA A 36 18.59 18.07 13.87
C ALA A 36 17.08 17.80 13.85
N ARG A 37 16.37 18.30 14.85
CA ARG A 37 14.91 18.40 14.77
C ARG A 37 14.55 19.44 13.70
N PRO A 38 13.37 19.35 13.06
CA PRO A 38 12.91 20.38 12.15
C PRO A 38 13.13 21.76 12.78
N SER A 39 13.76 22.67 12.03
CA SER A 39 13.96 24.03 12.54
C SER A 39 12.60 24.66 12.80
N PRO A 40 12.38 25.35 13.93
CA PRO A 40 11.17 26.15 14.14
C PRO A 40 10.90 27.15 13.01
N ALA A 41 11.92 27.52 12.24
CA ALA A 41 11.79 28.36 11.06
C ALA A 41 11.09 27.68 9.86
N GLN A 42 10.91 26.35 9.89
CA GLN A 42 10.16 25.62 8.87
C GLN A 42 8.64 25.62 9.11
N ILE A 43 8.21 25.91 10.36
CA ILE A 43 6.80 26.04 10.72
C ILE A 43 6.44 27.54 10.65
N ARG A 44 5.56 27.89 9.73
CA ARG A 44 5.15 29.27 9.44
C ARG A 44 3.66 29.43 9.56
N ASP A 45 3.23 30.66 9.88
CA ASP A 45 1.81 31.02 9.76
C ASP A 45 1.40 30.97 8.30
N GLY A 46 0.33 30.23 7.98
CA GLY A 46 -0.10 30.08 6.60
C GLY A 46 -0.99 28.87 6.39
N ALA A 47 -0.90 28.26 5.21
CA ALA A 47 -1.59 27.02 4.91
C ALA A 47 -0.75 25.80 5.34
N LEU A 48 -1.39 24.70 5.74
CA LEU A 48 -0.78 23.38 5.67
C LEU A 48 -0.81 22.93 4.21
N LEU A 49 0.35 22.74 3.60
CA LEU A 49 0.47 22.30 2.20
C LEU A 49 0.75 20.80 2.15
N LEU A 50 -0.17 20.06 1.54
CA LEU A 50 -0.09 18.63 1.24
C LEU A 50 0.13 18.48 -0.26
N GLU A 51 1.38 18.38 -0.70
CA GLU A 51 1.72 18.10 -2.10
C GLU A 51 1.80 16.58 -2.28
N LEU A 52 0.77 15.99 -2.92
CA LEU A 52 0.66 14.55 -3.12
C LEU A 52 1.29 14.15 -4.45
N ASP A 53 2.60 13.93 -4.44
CA ASP A 53 3.35 13.42 -5.59
C ASP A 53 3.61 11.91 -5.42
N GLY A 54 2.57 11.11 -5.67
CA GLY A 54 2.64 9.67 -5.51
C GLY A 54 1.37 9.03 -4.92
N VAL A 55 1.54 8.09 -4.00
CA VAL A 55 0.47 7.25 -3.44
C VAL A 55 0.33 7.40 -1.92
N ILE A 56 -0.89 7.20 -1.43
CA ILE A 56 -1.15 7.06 0.01
C ILE A 56 -1.10 5.58 0.37
N VAL A 57 -0.34 5.25 1.42
CA VAL A 57 -0.07 3.88 1.86
C VAL A 57 -0.28 3.72 3.36
N GLU A 58 -0.46 2.50 3.83
CA GLU A 58 -0.52 2.18 5.26
C GLU A 58 0.88 2.18 5.90
N GLU A 59 1.89 1.69 5.18
CA GLU A 59 3.30 1.64 5.59
C GLU A 59 4.19 2.05 4.41
N LYS A 60 5.10 3.01 4.62
CA LYS A 60 6.07 3.42 3.58
C LYS A 60 7.06 2.30 3.29
N SER A 61 7.41 2.13 2.01
CA SER A 61 8.41 1.17 1.57
C SER A 61 9.81 1.60 1.97
N ALA A 62 10.67 0.63 2.30
CA ALA A 62 12.09 0.91 2.43
C ALA A 62 12.68 1.23 1.05
N VAL A 63 13.29 2.39 0.91
CA VAL A 63 13.98 2.80 -0.32
C VAL A 63 15.46 2.42 -0.18
N ASP A 64 15.99 1.63 -1.12
CA ASP A 64 17.44 1.46 -1.25
C ASP A 64 18.01 2.66 -2.03
N PRO A 65 18.76 3.55 -1.35
CA PRO A 65 19.26 4.76 -1.98
C PRO A 65 20.27 4.49 -3.09
N ILE A 66 21.02 3.40 -2.96
CA ILE A 66 22.06 3.04 -3.95
C ILE A 66 21.37 2.50 -5.22
N ALA A 67 20.35 1.65 -5.04
CA ALA A 67 19.56 1.14 -6.16
C ALA A 67 18.80 2.27 -6.88
N ALA A 68 18.20 3.20 -6.14
CA ALA A 68 17.51 4.36 -6.69
C ALA A 68 18.47 5.28 -7.47
N LEU A 69 19.67 5.53 -6.95
CA LEU A 69 20.69 6.32 -7.65
C LEU A 69 21.19 5.63 -8.92
N LEU A 70 21.38 4.31 -8.88
CA LEU A 70 21.86 3.52 -10.03
C LEU A 70 20.80 3.35 -11.12
N SER A 71 19.52 3.24 -10.76
CA SER A 71 18.41 3.12 -11.70
C SER A 71 18.14 4.42 -12.47
N GLY A 72 18.56 5.57 -11.91
CA GLY A 72 18.28 6.89 -12.47
C GLY A 72 16.78 7.26 -12.51
N THR A 73 15.94 6.48 -11.83
CA THR A 73 14.50 6.73 -11.66
C THR A 73 14.24 7.20 -10.24
N ALA A 74 13.56 8.34 -10.08
CA ALA A 74 13.09 8.77 -8.78
C ALA A 74 12.02 7.78 -8.28
N PRO A 75 12.07 7.35 -7.01
CA PRO A 75 11.01 6.52 -6.44
C PRO A 75 9.69 7.30 -6.44
N ILE A 76 8.58 6.58 -6.55
CA ILE A 76 7.23 7.16 -6.37
C ILE A 76 7.12 7.64 -4.92
N GLY A 77 6.61 8.85 -4.70
CA GLY A 77 6.35 9.38 -3.36
C GLY A 77 5.33 8.52 -2.62
N GLU A 78 5.56 8.25 -1.35
CA GLU A 78 4.65 7.52 -0.48
C GLU A 78 4.30 8.34 0.75
N TYR A 79 3.00 8.49 1.03
CA TYR A 79 2.46 9.23 2.17
C TYR A 79 1.68 8.26 3.07
N GLN A 80 2.01 8.22 4.37
CA GLN A 80 1.23 7.38 5.29
C GLN A 80 -0.13 8.00 5.59
N ALA A 81 -1.19 7.21 5.45
CA ALA A 81 -2.55 7.67 5.70
C ALA A 81 -2.73 8.23 7.14
N ARG A 82 -2.15 7.57 8.15
CA ARG A 82 -2.21 8.01 9.55
C ARG A 82 -1.54 9.38 9.78
N ASP A 83 -0.38 9.60 9.15
CA ASP A 83 0.36 10.86 9.30
C ASP A 83 -0.42 12.01 8.66
N MET A 84 -1.11 11.74 7.54
CA MET A 84 -2.00 12.73 6.91
C MET A 84 -3.20 13.08 7.80
N VAL A 85 -3.87 12.09 8.37
CA VAL A 85 -4.99 12.30 9.31
C VAL A 85 -4.50 13.13 10.50
N GLN A 86 -3.38 12.72 11.13
CA GLN A 86 -2.79 13.43 12.27
C GLN A 86 -2.44 14.89 11.92
N ALA A 87 -1.79 15.11 10.77
CA ALA A 87 -1.39 16.46 10.33
C ALA A 87 -2.59 17.38 10.14
N ILE A 88 -3.65 16.89 9.49
CA ILE A 88 -4.87 17.66 9.25
C ILE A 88 -5.60 17.96 10.57
N GLU A 89 -5.69 16.98 11.47
CA GLU A 89 -6.33 17.19 12.78
C GLU A 89 -5.54 18.14 13.69
N ALA A 90 -4.22 18.10 13.65
CA ALA A 90 -3.38 19.05 14.35
C ALA A 90 -3.58 20.46 13.77
N ALA A 91 -3.62 20.60 12.44
CA ALA A 91 -3.88 21.86 11.75
C ALA A 91 -5.24 22.46 12.11
N ALA A 92 -6.26 21.62 12.31
CA ALA A 92 -7.59 22.07 12.72
C ALA A 92 -7.59 22.75 14.10
N ARG A 93 -6.62 22.44 14.97
CA ARG A 93 -6.52 22.95 16.35
C ARG A 93 -5.48 24.06 16.54
N ASP A 94 -4.61 24.28 15.55
CA ASP A 94 -3.49 25.22 15.64
C ASP A 94 -3.77 26.51 14.89
N ASP A 95 -3.63 27.65 15.58
CA ASP A 95 -3.91 28.98 15.02
C ASP A 95 -2.86 29.42 13.97
N ARG A 96 -1.69 28.80 13.93
CA ARG A 96 -0.67 29.03 12.90
C ARG A 96 -1.15 28.59 11.53
N ILE A 97 -1.97 27.54 11.47
CA ILE A 97 -2.53 27.03 10.22
C ILE A 97 -3.90 27.68 9.99
N LYS A 98 -4.02 28.41 8.88
CA LYS A 98 -5.24 29.15 8.51
C LYS A 98 -6.10 28.44 7.47
N ALA A 99 -5.50 27.54 6.69
CA ALA A 99 -6.16 26.74 5.67
C ALA A 99 -5.41 25.43 5.44
N VAL A 100 -6.08 24.43 4.88
CA VAL A 100 -5.43 23.20 4.38
C VAL A 100 -5.48 23.23 2.85
N VAL A 101 -4.33 23.03 2.21
CA VAL A 101 -4.20 22.99 0.75
C VAL A 101 -3.71 21.61 0.34
N VAL A 102 -4.44 20.95 -0.56
CA VAL A 102 -4.09 19.63 -1.08
C VAL A 102 -3.85 19.75 -2.58
N ASP A 103 -2.59 19.69 -2.98
CA ASP A 103 -2.20 19.61 -4.39
C ASP A 103 -2.14 18.15 -4.81
N MET A 104 -3.03 17.78 -5.71
CA MET A 104 -3.15 16.41 -6.23
C MET A 104 -2.71 16.31 -7.69
N THR A 105 -1.86 17.23 -8.15
CA THR A 105 -1.38 17.25 -9.54
C THR A 105 -0.74 15.93 -9.95
N ASN A 106 0.01 15.28 -9.06
CA ASN A 106 0.72 14.02 -9.29
C ASN A 106 0.18 12.85 -8.43
N PHE A 107 -1.03 12.98 -7.91
CA PHE A 107 -1.61 11.99 -7.03
C PHE A 107 -2.07 10.74 -7.80
N LEU A 108 -1.60 9.56 -7.35
CA LEU A 108 -1.85 8.27 -7.99
C LEU A 108 -2.91 7.40 -7.29
N GLY A 109 -3.42 7.86 -6.14
CA GLY A 109 -4.44 7.16 -5.37
C GLY A 109 -3.94 6.59 -4.04
N GLY A 110 -4.78 5.83 -3.35
CA GLY A 110 -4.45 5.26 -2.02
C GLY A 110 -5.50 4.28 -1.49
N GLY A 111 -6.59 4.07 -2.23
CA GLY A 111 -7.71 3.19 -1.84
C GLY A 111 -8.76 3.86 -0.97
N GLN A 112 -9.97 3.35 -1.06
CA GLN A 112 -11.17 4.02 -0.51
C GLN A 112 -11.14 4.22 1.00
N VAL A 113 -10.66 3.24 1.78
CA VAL A 113 -10.58 3.36 3.25
C VAL A 113 -9.67 4.50 3.67
N HIS A 114 -8.52 4.67 3.00
CA HIS A 114 -7.63 5.79 3.29
C HIS A 114 -8.26 7.13 2.86
N MET A 115 -8.92 7.16 1.70
CA MET A 115 -9.60 8.39 1.22
C MET A 115 -10.71 8.83 2.18
N GLU A 116 -11.51 7.89 2.70
CA GLU A 116 -12.54 8.18 3.71
C GLU A 116 -11.94 8.71 5.01
N ALA A 117 -10.89 8.07 5.52
CA ALA A 117 -10.24 8.50 6.76
C ALA A 117 -9.69 9.94 6.65
N ILE A 118 -8.99 10.24 5.53
CA ILE A 118 -8.43 11.57 5.29
C ILE A 118 -9.56 12.57 4.99
N GLY A 119 -10.56 12.18 4.20
CA GLY A 119 -11.75 13.00 3.93
C GLY A 119 -12.48 13.41 5.22
N ALA A 120 -12.65 12.48 6.16
CA ALA A 120 -13.22 12.78 7.47
C ALA A 120 -12.36 13.77 8.27
N ALA A 121 -11.02 13.68 8.19
CA ALA A 121 -10.14 14.67 8.82
C ALA A 121 -10.28 16.06 8.17
N LEU A 122 -10.40 16.14 6.83
CA LEU A 122 -10.67 17.40 6.13
C LEU A 122 -12.02 18.00 6.54
N GLU A 123 -13.07 17.19 6.74
CA GLU A 123 -14.35 17.66 7.25
C GLU A 123 -14.23 18.22 8.68
N ARG A 124 -13.40 17.59 9.53
CA ARG A 124 -13.12 18.12 10.89
C ARG A 124 -12.38 19.46 10.83
N ALA A 125 -11.43 19.63 9.90
CA ALA A 125 -10.74 20.90 9.67
C ALA A 125 -11.73 22.00 9.22
N LYS A 126 -12.63 21.70 8.28
CA LYS A 126 -13.71 22.62 7.86
C LYS A 126 -14.63 23.01 9.03
N ALA A 127 -15.01 22.05 9.87
CA ALA A 127 -15.83 22.29 11.05
C ALA A 127 -15.13 23.16 12.11
N ALA A 128 -13.79 23.23 12.07
CA ALA A 128 -12.96 24.12 12.89
C ALA A 128 -12.65 25.46 12.18
N ASP A 129 -13.46 25.86 11.20
CA ASP A 129 -13.30 27.08 10.41
C ASP A 129 -11.97 27.20 9.65
N LYS A 130 -11.34 26.07 9.30
CA LYS A 130 -10.15 26.01 8.43
C LYS A 130 -10.61 25.67 7.01
N PRO A 131 -10.59 26.60 6.04
CA PRO A 131 -10.90 26.31 4.65
C PRO A 131 -9.97 25.20 4.09
N VAL A 132 -10.55 24.28 3.33
CA VAL A 132 -9.83 23.23 2.62
C VAL A 132 -9.92 23.50 1.12
N LEU A 133 -8.79 23.65 0.46
CA LEU A 133 -8.73 23.89 -0.97
C LEU A 133 -7.94 22.77 -1.65
N THR A 134 -8.46 22.28 -2.78
CA THR A 134 -7.78 21.25 -3.56
C THR A 134 -7.53 21.71 -4.98
N TYR A 135 -6.41 21.27 -5.55
CA TYR A 135 -6.03 21.52 -6.95
C TYR A 135 -5.55 20.24 -7.62
N ALA A 136 -5.95 20.07 -8.87
CA ALA A 136 -5.39 19.05 -9.75
C ALA A 136 -5.49 19.51 -11.22
N VAL A 137 -4.67 18.92 -12.09
CA VAL A 137 -4.89 19.02 -13.54
C VAL A 137 -6.03 18.08 -13.95
N ALA A 138 -6.06 16.84 -13.43
CA ALA A 138 -7.15 15.92 -13.66
C ALA A 138 -7.47 15.11 -12.38
N TYR A 139 -8.76 14.96 -12.09
CA TYR A 139 -9.23 14.15 -10.97
C TYR A 139 -9.59 12.73 -11.42
N SER A 140 -8.95 11.71 -10.83
CA SER A 140 -9.34 10.31 -10.88
C SER A 140 -10.35 9.97 -9.78
N ASP A 141 -10.77 8.70 -9.68
CA ASP A 141 -11.72 8.24 -8.68
C ASP A 141 -11.27 8.56 -7.23
N ASP A 142 -10.04 8.18 -6.84
CA ASP A 142 -9.51 8.43 -5.49
C ASP A 142 -9.29 9.93 -5.23
N ALA A 143 -8.73 10.64 -6.22
CA ALA A 143 -8.52 12.08 -6.12
C ALA A 143 -9.85 12.84 -5.96
N MET A 144 -10.89 12.42 -6.69
CA MET A 144 -12.22 13.03 -6.58
C MET A 144 -12.88 12.71 -5.25
N MET A 145 -12.72 11.49 -4.74
CA MET A 145 -13.23 11.09 -3.43
C MET A 145 -12.66 11.98 -2.32
N LEU A 146 -11.34 12.20 -2.34
CA LEU A 146 -10.68 13.08 -1.39
C LEU A 146 -11.10 14.56 -1.57
N ALA A 147 -11.09 15.07 -2.82
CA ALA A 147 -11.46 16.45 -3.16
C ALA A 147 -12.92 16.77 -2.82
N ALA A 148 -13.80 15.77 -2.84
CA ALA A 148 -15.22 15.98 -2.52
C ALA A 148 -15.43 16.61 -1.14
N HIS A 149 -14.53 16.37 -0.20
CA HIS A 149 -14.55 16.91 1.16
C HIS A 149 -13.99 18.34 1.29
N ALA A 150 -13.46 18.94 0.21
CA ALA A 150 -12.91 20.28 0.24
C ALA A 150 -14.00 21.37 0.28
N SER A 151 -13.60 22.58 0.69
CA SER A 151 -14.43 23.80 0.60
C SER A 151 -14.47 24.35 -0.81
N GLU A 152 -13.32 24.29 -1.51
CA GLU A 152 -13.17 24.68 -2.92
C GLU A 152 -12.36 23.62 -3.67
N VAL A 153 -12.92 23.08 -4.75
CA VAL A 153 -12.26 22.13 -5.64
C VAL A 153 -11.91 22.83 -6.95
N TRP A 154 -10.61 22.96 -7.23
CA TRP A 154 -10.10 23.63 -8.41
C TRP A 154 -9.52 22.63 -9.41
N VAL A 155 -9.76 22.86 -10.68
CA VAL A 155 -9.17 22.07 -11.78
C VAL A 155 -8.59 23.01 -12.84
N ASP A 156 -7.47 22.59 -13.44
CA ASP A 156 -6.86 23.31 -14.55
C ASP A 156 -7.83 23.37 -15.75
N PRO A 157 -7.95 24.52 -16.46
CA PRO A 157 -8.83 24.64 -17.61
C PRO A 157 -8.52 23.70 -18.78
N LEU A 158 -7.30 23.16 -18.88
CA LEU A 158 -6.91 22.15 -19.86
C LEU A 158 -7.08 20.72 -19.37
N GLY A 159 -7.52 20.55 -18.12
CA GLY A 159 -7.70 19.27 -17.46
C GLY A 159 -9.15 18.82 -17.38
N GLY A 160 -9.54 18.30 -16.19
CA GLY A 160 -10.92 17.88 -15.94
C GLY A 160 -11.06 16.82 -14.85
N ALA A 161 -12.11 16.02 -14.96
CA ALA A 161 -12.31 14.87 -14.06
C ALA A 161 -12.79 13.67 -14.87
N MET A 162 -12.26 12.49 -14.59
CA MET A 162 -12.65 11.23 -15.23
C MET A 162 -12.92 10.20 -14.16
N ILE A 163 -14.20 9.90 -13.97
CA ILE A 163 -14.67 8.93 -12.99
C ILE A 163 -14.95 7.61 -13.73
N THR A 164 -14.14 6.62 -13.44
CA THR A 164 -14.15 5.33 -14.14
C THR A 164 -14.82 4.21 -13.35
N GLY A 165 -14.81 4.31 -12.03
CA GLY A 165 -15.24 3.26 -11.13
C GLY A 165 -14.29 2.07 -11.06
N PRO A 166 -14.48 1.17 -10.08
CA PRO A 166 -13.66 -0.02 -9.91
C PRO A 166 -13.88 -0.99 -11.07
N GLY A 167 -12.79 -1.52 -11.62
CA GLY A 167 -12.84 -2.42 -12.76
C GLY A 167 -11.51 -2.53 -13.48
N GLY A 168 -11.49 -3.27 -14.56
CA GLY A 168 -10.32 -3.35 -15.42
C GLY A 168 -10.12 -4.69 -16.10
N THR A 169 -9.04 -4.77 -16.87
CA THR A 169 -8.62 -5.98 -17.58
C THR A 169 -7.68 -6.79 -16.72
N ARG A 170 -7.89 -8.10 -16.67
CA ARG A 170 -6.97 -9.08 -16.10
C ARG A 170 -6.34 -9.89 -17.23
N LEU A 171 -5.04 -10.14 -17.15
CA LEU A 171 -4.31 -10.93 -18.14
C LEU A 171 -4.41 -12.43 -17.82
N TYR A 172 -4.43 -13.26 -18.85
CA TYR A 172 -4.48 -14.72 -18.78
C TYR A 172 -3.39 -15.29 -19.68
N TYR A 173 -2.62 -16.25 -19.17
CA TYR A 173 -1.37 -16.73 -19.78
C TYR A 173 -1.40 -18.19 -20.21
N SER A 174 -2.54 -18.90 -20.08
CA SER A 174 -2.61 -20.33 -20.42
C SER A 174 -2.12 -20.60 -21.84
N ASP A 175 -2.60 -19.87 -22.84
CA ASP A 175 -2.16 -20.05 -24.24
C ASP A 175 -0.68 -19.68 -24.45
N LEU A 176 -0.14 -18.72 -23.69
CA LEU A 176 1.28 -18.37 -23.72
C LEU A 176 2.12 -19.52 -23.15
N LEU A 177 1.71 -20.06 -22.00
CA LEU A 177 2.41 -21.19 -21.37
C LEU A 177 2.38 -22.44 -22.26
N ASP A 178 1.24 -22.71 -22.91
CA ASP A 178 1.11 -23.79 -23.89
C ASP A 178 2.05 -23.63 -25.09
N LYS A 179 2.20 -22.40 -25.62
CA LYS A 179 3.15 -22.10 -26.70
C LYS A 179 4.59 -22.28 -26.26
N LEU A 180 4.91 -21.93 -25.02
CA LEU A 180 6.23 -22.11 -24.42
C LEU A 180 6.46 -23.54 -23.91
N LYS A 181 5.46 -24.43 -24.04
CA LYS A 181 5.51 -25.82 -23.53
C LYS A 181 5.78 -25.90 -22.02
N VAL A 182 5.37 -24.87 -21.26
CA VAL A 182 5.47 -24.82 -19.81
C VAL A 182 4.14 -25.26 -19.20
N ASN A 183 4.17 -26.25 -18.31
CA ASN A 183 2.97 -26.71 -17.62
C ASN A 183 2.84 -25.97 -16.28
N ALA A 184 1.72 -25.27 -16.07
CA ALA A 184 1.38 -24.71 -14.77
C ALA A 184 0.60 -25.76 -13.97
N ARG A 185 1.26 -26.42 -13.01
CA ARG A 185 0.59 -27.38 -12.12
C ARG A 185 -0.11 -26.63 -11.01
N VAL A 186 -1.42 -26.73 -11.00
CA VAL A 186 -2.31 -25.99 -10.10
C VAL A 186 -2.90 -26.94 -9.06
N TYR A 187 -2.65 -26.61 -7.80
CA TYR A 187 -3.26 -27.26 -6.63
C TYR A 187 -4.05 -26.22 -5.87
N LYS A 188 -5.36 -26.38 -5.71
CA LYS A 188 -6.20 -25.38 -5.03
C LYS A 188 -7.38 -26.00 -4.29
N VAL A 189 -7.88 -25.28 -3.29
CA VAL A 189 -9.19 -25.48 -2.69
C VAL A 189 -9.92 -24.15 -2.62
N GLY A 190 -11.19 -24.19 -2.99
CA GLY A 190 -12.08 -23.05 -3.04
C GLY A 190 -12.57 -22.75 -4.45
N THR A 191 -13.88 -22.77 -4.61
CA THR A 191 -14.57 -22.54 -5.89
C THR A 191 -14.27 -21.14 -6.45
N TYR A 192 -14.22 -20.15 -5.56
CA TYR A 192 -13.94 -18.75 -5.88
C TYR A 192 -12.44 -18.37 -5.82
N LYS A 193 -11.53 -19.33 -5.51
CA LYS A 193 -10.09 -19.02 -5.46
C LYS A 193 -9.54 -18.86 -6.88
N SER A 194 -9.66 -17.67 -7.41
CA SER A 194 -9.34 -17.29 -8.80
C SER A 194 -7.86 -16.99 -9.04
N ALA A 195 -7.03 -16.93 -7.98
CA ALA A 195 -5.61 -16.57 -8.05
C ALA A 195 -4.77 -17.42 -9.04
N VAL A 196 -5.21 -18.64 -9.34
CA VAL A 196 -4.55 -19.56 -10.27
C VAL A 196 -5.09 -19.45 -11.71
N GLU A 197 -6.21 -18.77 -11.92
CA GLU A 197 -6.86 -18.70 -13.25
C GLU A 197 -6.00 -18.05 -14.33
N PRO A 198 -5.19 -17.01 -14.05
CA PRO A 198 -4.28 -16.46 -15.04
C PRO A 198 -3.35 -17.49 -15.70
N TYR A 199 -2.98 -18.54 -14.99
CA TYR A 199 -2.05 -19.56 -15.46
C TYR A 199 -2.73 -20.80 -16.06
N SER A 200 -4.02 -20.99 -15.80
CA SER A 200 -4.76 -22.22 -16.15
C SER A 200 -5.95 -21.99 -17.08
N ARG A 201 -6.26 -20.73 -17.43
CA ARG A 201 -7.41 -20.36 -18.25
C ARG A 201 -7.03 -19.21 -19.20
N ASN A 202 -7.94 -18.95 -20.17
CA ASN A 202 -7.85 -17.82 -21.11
C ASN A 202 -8.85 -16.70 -20.80
N SER A 203 -9.69 -16.89 -19.77
CA SER A 203 -10.69 -15.92 -19.33
C SER A 203 -11.16 -16.25 -17.92
N MET A 204 -11.85 -15.29 -17.27
CA MET A 204 -12.49 -15.51 -15.98
C MET A 204 -13.47 -16.67 -16.01
N SER A 205 -13.48 -17.46 -14.94
CA SER A 205 -14.57 -18.39 -14.66
C SER A 205 -15.87 -17.61 -14.36
N PRO A 206 -17.04 -18.26 -14.47
CA PRO A 206 -18.30 -17.68 -14.02
C PRO A 206 -18.26 -17.25 -12.55
N GLU A 207 -17.65 -18.05 -11.70
CA GLU A 207 -17.51 -17.81 -10.26
C GLU A 207 -16.60 -16.62 -9.96
N ALA A 208 -15.45 -16.52 -10.62
CA ALA A 208 -14.58 -15.36 -10.51
C ALA A 208 -15.31 -14.08 -10.97
N ARG A 209 -16.03 -14.15 -12.09
CA ARG A 209 -16.80 -13.02 -12.61
C ARG A 209 -17.90 -12.57 -11.63
N GLU A 210 -18.65 -13.53 -11.06
CA GLU A 210 -19.66 -13.25 -10.03
C GLU A 210 -19.04 -12.53 -8.84
N ASN A 211 -17.89 -13.03 -8.36
CA ASN A 211 -17.19 -12.46 -7.21
C ASN A 211 -16.73 -11.02 -7.48
N TYR A 212 -16.08 -10.77 -8.63
CA TYR A 212 -15.67 -9.42 -9.03
C TYR A 212 -16.86 -8.46 -9.18
N GLN A 213 -17.94 -8.91 -9.80
CA GLN A 213 -19.14 -8.08 -9.98
C GLN A 213 -19.77 -7.70 -8.63
N SER A 214 -19.85 -8.65 -7.69
CA SER A 214 -20.36 -8.39 -6.34
C SER A 214 -19.46 -7.39 -5.58
N LEU A 215 -18.16 -7.65 -5.55
CA LEU A 215 -17.19 -6.81 -4.85
C LEU A 215 -17.16 -5.39 -5.42
N TYR A 216 -16.94 -5.28 -6.74
CA TYR A 216 -16.84 -3.96 -7.39
C TYR A 216 -18.16 -3.19 -7.34
N GLY A 217 -19.30 -3.90 -7.39
CA GLY A 217 -20.61 -3.28 -7.20
C GLY A 217 -20.78 -2.66 -5.82
N ALA A 218 -20.32 -3.34 -4.76
CA ALA A 218 -20.35 -2.82 -3.40
C ALA A 218 -19.41 -1.60 -3.25
N LEU A 219 -18.16 -1.72 -3.64
CA LEU A 219 -17.16 -0.63 -3.58
C LEU A 219 -17.64 0.61 -4.36
N TRP A 220 -18.23 0.39 -5.54
CA TRP A 220 -18.77 1.49 -6.34
C TRP A 220 -19.96 2.19 -5.68
N SER A 221 -20.82 1.43 -5.02
CA SER A 221 -21.96 1.98 -4.29
C SER A 221 -21.49 2.84 -3.10
N GLU A 222 -20.49 2.39 -2.35
CA GLU A 222 -19.91 3.14 -1.25
C GLU A 222 -19.23 4.43 -1.74
N TRP A 223 -18.40 4.34 -2.81
CA TRP A 223 -17.79 5.51 -3.43
C TRP A 223 -18.84 6.57 -3.84
N GLN A 224 -19.90 6.13 -4.54
CA GLN A 224 -20.97 7.04 -4.95
C GLN A 224 -21.69 7.66 -3.75
N ALA A 225 -21.96 6.88 -2.70
CA ALA A 225 -22.63 7.37 -1.50
C ALA A 225 -21.79 8.41 -0.77
N SER A 226 -20.48 8.16 -0.61
CA SER A 226 -19.54 9.07 0.02
C SER A 226 -19.43 10.39 -0.74
N VAL A 227 -19.10 10.33 -2.03
CA VAL A 227 -18.95 11.54 -2.86
C VAL A 227 -20.26 12.32 -2.96
N GLN A 228 -21.41 11.65 -3.11
CA GLN A 228 -22.72 12.32 -3.17
C GLN A 228 -23.09 12.99 -1.83
N LYS A 229 -22.72 12.37 -0.70
CA LYS A 229 -22.92 12.96 0.65
C LYS A 229 -22.08 14.23 0.82
N ALA A 230 -20.82 14.19 0.41
CA ALA A 230 -19.92 15.35 0.50
C ALA A 230 -20.30 16.45 -0.51
N ARG A 231 -20.81 16.09 -1.68
CA ARG A 231 -21.23 16.99 -2.77
C ARG A 231 -22.68 16.77 -3.19
N PRO A 232 -23.68 17.25 -2.39
CA PRO A 232 -25.10 16.94 -2.64
C PRO A 232 -25.67 17.45 -3.96
N LYS A 233 -25.01 18.45 -4.58
CA LYS A 233 -25.43 19.03 -5.88
C LYS A 233 -24.82 18.32 -7.10
N LEU A 234 -23.95 17.35 -6.88
CA LEU A 234 -23.31 16.59 -7.95
C LEU A 234 -24.34 15.84 -8.78
N LYS A 235 -24.26 15.95 -10.10
CA LYS A 235 -25.08 15.22 -11.06
C LYS A 235 -24.45 13.85 -11.35
N MET A 236 -24.42 12.96 -10.35
CA MET A 236 -23.74 11.67 -10.36
C MET A 236 -24.10 10.82 -11.59
N ASP A 237 -25.38 10.67 -11.88
CA ASP A 237 -25.86 9.86 -13.00
C ASP A 237 -25.35 10.36 -14.37
N LEU A 238 -25.21 11.67 -14.53
CA LEU A 238 -24.69 12.25 -15.77
C LEU A 238 -23.22 11.85 -16.00
N VAL A 239 -22.43 11.90 -14.94
CA VAL A 239 -20.99 11.58 -14.98
C VAL A 239 -20.74 10.08 -15.15
N THR A 240 -21.55 9.23 -14.50
CA THR A 240 -21.27 7.79 -14.38
C THR A 240 -22.01 6.93 -15.38
N LYS A 241 -23.24 7.34 -15.83
CA LYS A 241 -24.06 6.55 -16.75
C LYS A 241 -23.96 6.96 -18.21
N THR A 242 -23.71 8.25 -18.46
CA THR A 242 -23.65 8.82 -19.84
C THR A 242 -22.40 9.69 -20.05
N PRO A 243 -21.18 9.22 -19.71
CA PRO A 243 -19.97 10.05 -19.74
C PRO A 243 -19.66 10.60 -21.12
N ALA A 244 -19.87 9.84 -22.19
CA ALA A 244 -19.60 10.32 -23.56
C ALA A 244 -20.55 11.45 -23.98
N GLU A 245 -21.85 11.34 -23.65
CA GLU A 245 -22.84 12.37 -23.92
C GLU A 245 -22.59 13.62 -23.08
N TRP A 246 -22.20 13.42 -21.82
CA TRP A 246 -21.84 14.51 -20.90
C TRP A 246 -20.67 15.33 -21.43
N VAL A 247 -19.59 14.68 -21.88
CA VAL A 247 -18.42 15.37 -22.47
C VAL A 247 -18.77 16.04 -23.79
N ALA A 248 -19.51 15.34 -24.67
CA ALA A 248 -19.93 15.89 -25.95
C ALA A 248 -20.83 17.13 -25.81
N ALA A 249 -21.72 17.17 -24.81
CA ALA A 249 -22.57 18.33 -24.52
C ALA A 249 -21.77 19.58 -24.12
N ASN A 250 -20.49 19.41 -23.73
CA ASN A 250 -19.55 20.47 -23.42
C ASN A 250 -18.48 20.65 -24.54
N ASN A 251 -18.75 20.21 -25.77
CA ASN A 251 -17.84 20.29 -26.93
C ASN A 251 -16.46 19.62 -26.68
N GLY A 252 -16.38 18.64 -25.81
CA GLY A 252 -15.14 17.94 -25.44
C GLY A 252 -14.34 18.62 -24.33
N ASP A 253 -14.81 19.75 -23.80
CA ASP A 253 -14.17 20.46 -22.67
C ASP A 253 -14.50 19.75 -21.35
N LEU A 254 -13.55 18.93 -20.86
CA LEU A 254 -13.70 18.14 -19.64
C LEU A 254 -13.73 19.00 -18.37
N ALA A 255 -13.02 20.14 -18.36
CA ALA A 255 -13.00 21.04 -17.22
C ALA A 255 -14.37 21.72 -17.05
N GLN A 256 -14.93 22.26 -18.13
CA GLN A 256 -16.28 22.82 -18.13
C GLN A 256 -17.36 21.78 -17.83
N ALA A 257 -17.19 20.56 -18.35
CA ALA A 257 -18.08 19.45 -18.06
C ALA A 257 -18.06 19.11 -16.56
N ALA A 258 -16.88 19.03 -15.94
CA ALA A 258 -16.71 18.78 -14.50
C ALA A 258 -17.35 19.88 -13.64
N LEU A 259 -17.15 21.16 -14.01
CA LEU A 259 -17.78 22.31 -13.35
C LEU A 259 -19.31 22.24 -13.48
N GLY A 260 -19.82 21.99 -14.67
CA GLY A 260 -21.25 21.91 -14.95
C GLY A 260 -21.96 20.73 -14.28
N ALA A 261 -21.25 19.65 -14.02
CA ALA A 261 -21.74 18.49 -13.27
C ALA A 261 -21.66 18.69 -11.74
N GLY A 262 -20.85 19.64 -11.24
CA GLY A 262 -20.64 19.87 -9.82
C GLY A 262 -19.55 18.98 -9.21
N LEU A 263 -18.67 18.37 -10.02
CA LEU A 263 -17.47 17.69 -9.56
C LEU A 263 -16.45 18.69 -9.01
N VAL A 264 -16.28 19.84 -9.65
CA VAL A 264 -15.38 20.90 -9.25
C VAL A 264 -16.14 22.22 -9.07
N ASP A 265 -15.54 23.17 -8.34
CA ASP A 265 -16.16 24.46 -8.02
C ASP A 265 -15.56 25.60 -8.86
N LYS A 266 -14.30 25.46 -9.27
CA LYS A 266 -13.54 26.50 -9.96
C LYS A 266 -12.67 25.94 -11.08
N LEU A 267 -12.52 26.72 -12.12
CA LEU A 267 -11.51 26.52 -13.17
C LEU A 267 -10.43 27.59 -12.99
N GLY A 268 -9.18 27.19 -13.00
CA GLY A 268 -8.06 28.12 -12.91
C GLY A 268 -6.72 27.42 -13.01
N SER A 269 -5.73 28.15 -13.47
CA SER A 269 -4.34 27.71 -13.47
C SER A 269 -3.81 27.57 -12.04
N ARG A 270 -2.68 26.85 -11.88
CA ARG A 270 -1.98 26.75 -10.58
C ARG A 270 -1.68 28.13 -9.99
N THR A 271 -1.33 29.11 -10.82
CA THR A 271 -1.09 30.51 -10.38
C THR A 271 -2.35 31.17 -9.82
N GLU A 272 -3.49 31.05 -10.50
CA GLU A 272 -4.77 31.60 -10.00
C GLU A 272 -5.25 30.90 -8.74
N PHE A 273 -5.06 29.59 -8.66
CA PHE A 273 -5.31 28.82 -7.44
C PHE A 273 -4.43 29.32 -6.28
N GLY A 274 -3.12 29.48 -6.50
CA GLY A 274 -2.21 29.98 -5.48
C GLY A 274 -2.53 31.41 -5.03
N GLN A 275 -2.94 32.31 -5.95
CA GLN A 275 -3.44 33.63 -5.60
C GLN A 275 -4.68 33.56 -4.71
N ARG A 276 -5.62 32.63 -4.99
CA ARG A 276 -6.79 32.40 -4.13
C ARG A 276 -6.38 31.92 -2.74
N VAL A 277 -5.38 31.05 -2.63
CA VAL A 277 -4.85 30.63 -1.33
C VAL A 277 -4.20 31.81 -0.60
N ALA A 278 -3.40 32.62 -1.31
CA ALA A 278 -2.75 33.82 -0.74
C ALA A 278 -3.77 34.84 -0.19
N GLU A 279 -4.94 34.97 -0.81
CA GLU A 279 -6.04 35.81 -0.26
C GLU A 279 -6.49 35.34 1.13
N LEU A 280 -6.38 34.05 1.45
CA LEU A 280 -6.80 33.45 2.72
C LEU A 280 -5.70 33.48 3.77
N VAL A 281 -4.46 33.21 3.38
CA VAL A 281 -3.36 32.94 4.30
C VAL A 281 -2.21 33.96 4.24
N GLY A 282 -2.17 34.81 3.20
CA GLY A 282 -1.09 35.75 2.90
C GLY A 282 -0.12 35.24 1.82
N GLU A 283 0.61 36.16 1.21
CA GLU A 283 1.69 35.85 0.24
C GLU A 283 2.88 35.19 0.94
N ASP A 284 3.67 34.38 0.22
CA ASP A 284 4.88 33.81 0.77
C ASP A 284 5.93 34.90 1.02
N PRO A 285 6.45 35.08 2.26
CA PRO A 285 7.42 36.12 2.56
C PRO A 285 8.82 35.90 1.97
N ILE A 286 9.08 34.72 1.40
CA ILE A 286 10.39 34.32 0.87
C ILE A 286 10.36 34.17 -0.66
N GLU A 287 9.28 33.57 -1.18
CA GLU A 287 9.14 33.28 -2.61
C GLU A 287 8.23 34.32 -3.26
N ASP A 288 8.83 35.21 -4.06
CA ASP A 288 8.13 36.28 -4.81
C ASP A 288 7.79 35.81 -6.24
N THR A 289 7.12 34.63 -6.35
CA THR A 289 6.60 34.13 -7.61
C THR A 289 5.08 34.29 -7.68
N PRO A 290 4.50 34.60 -8.86
CA PRO A 290 3.05 34.74 -8.98
C PRO A 290 2.31 33.47 -8.57
N GLY A 291 1.46 33.58 -7.53
CA GLY A 291 0.70 32.46 -7.00
C GLY A 291 1.39 31.72 -5.84
N SER A 292 2.55 32.23 -5.35
CA SER A 292 3.11 31.75 -4.09
C SER A 292 2.26 32.24 -2.89
N PHE A 293 2.17 31.44 -1.86
CA PHE A 293 1.40 31.71 -0.64
C PHE A 293 2.14 31.23 0.60
N ALA A 294 1.86 31.87 1.73
CA ALA A 294 2.44 31.47 3.01
C ALA A 294 2.00 30.05 3.41
N HIS A 295 2.95 29.14 3.63
CA HIS A 295 2.64 27.77 3.94
C HIS A 295 3.67 27.09 4.85
N THR A 296 3.26 26.00 5.46
CA THR A 296 4.10 25.00 6.12
C THR A 296 3.95 23.69 5.36
N LYS A 297 5.06 23.07 4.96
CA LYS A 297 5.08 21.76 4.27
C LYS A 297 4.69 20.64 5.24
N PHE A 298 4.21 19.52 4.66
CA PHE A 298 3.68 18.36 5.38
C PHE A 298 4.67 17.72 6.37
N ASP A 299 5.87 17.31 5.91
CA ASP A 299 6.80 16.55 6.76
C ASP A 299 7.28 17.33 8.00
N PRO A 300 7.70 18.61 7.90
CA PRO A 300 7.99 19.42 9.08
C PRO A 300 6.81 19.56 10.03
N TRP A 301 5.58 19.67 9.49
CA TRP A 301 4.38 19.79 10.29
C TRP A 301 4.05 18.51 11.06
N VAL A 302 4.15 17.34 10.44
CA VAL A 302 3.98 16.04 11.11
C VAL A 302 4.93 15.91 12.29
N ALA A 303 6.20 16.28 12.10
CA ALA A 303 7.20 16.20 13.15
C ALA A 303 6.93 17.21 14.32
N ASP A 304 6.46 18.44 14.03
CA ASP A 304 6.12 19.44 15.04
C ASP A 304 4.84 19.09 15.81
N SER A 305 3.89 18.47 15.13
CA SER A 305 2.55 18.14 15.68
C SER A 305 2.48 16.73 16.28
N ALA A 306 3.61 16.06 16.48
CA ALA A 306 3.63 14.73 17.07
C ALA A 306 2.91 14.70 18.43
N PRO A 307 1.98 13.76 18.66
CA PRO A 307 1.23 13.70 19.90
C PRO A 307 2.14 13.38 21.09
N PRO A 308 1.83 13.92 22.28
CA PRO A 308 2.56 13.56 23.48
C PRO A 308 2.36 12.07 23.82
N THR A 309 3.31 11.49 24.55
CA THR A 309 3.34 10.07 24.93
C THR A 309 3.08 9.84 26.44
N PRO A 310 1.97 10.32 27.03
CA PRO A 310 1.67 10.08 28.44
C PRO A 310 1.07 8.68 28.65
N GLY A 311 1.15 8.18 29.89
CA GLY A 311 0.43 7.00 30.33
C GLY A 311 0.98 5.69 29.77
N LYS A 312 0.10 4.67 29.65
CA LYS A 312 0.46 3.34 29.19
C LYS A 312 0.52 3.25 27.66
N ALA A 313 1.36 2.36 27.16
CA ALA A 313 1.48 2.16 25.72
C ALA A 313 0.38 1.20 25.20
N ILE A 314 -0.28 1.61 24.10
CA ILE A 314 -1.04 0.70 23.23
C ILE A 314 -0.17 0.46 21.99
N GLY A 315 0.28 -0.77 21.82
CA GLY A 315 1.10 -1.15 20.67
C GLY A 315 0.26 -1.21 19.40
N VAL A 316 0.80 -0.70 18.29
CA VAL A 316 0.22 -0.89 16.95
C VAL A 316 1.27 -1.54 16.07
N VAL A 317 1.01 -2.76 15.59
CA VAL A 317 1.81 -3.42 14.56
C VAL A 317 1.12 -3.29 13.21
N THR A 318 1.87 -2.90 12.18
CA THR A 318 1.36 -2.78 10.81
C THR A 318 1.80 -3.99 9.99
N ILE A 319 0.84 -4.64 9.32
CA ILE A 319 1.04 -5.76 8.38
C ILE A 319 0.58 -5.27 7.01
N ALA A 320 1.50 -4.65 6.26
CA ALA A 320 1.19 -4.01 4.99
C ALA A 320 1.93 -4.67 3.83
N GLY A 321 1.21 -4.84 2.70
CA GLY A 321 1.74 -5.48 1.51
C GLY A 321 1.62 -6.99 1.48
N GLU A 322 2.27 -7.64 0.51
CA GLU A 322 2.28 -9.09 0.37
C GLU A 322 3.03 -9.74 1.55
N ILE A 323 2.45 -10.78 2.14
CA ILE A 323 3.08 -11.54 3.23
C ILE A 323 4.08 -12.53 2.61
N VAL A 324 5.36 -12.40 2.94
CA VAL A 324 6.44 -13.21 2.40
C VAL A 324 7.27 -13.87 3.49
N ASP A 325 7.92 -14.99 3.18
CA ASP A 325 8.83 -15.66 4.11
C ASP A 325 10.11 -14.82 4.29
N GLY A 326 10.64 -14.82 5.50
CA GLY A 326 11.89 -14.17 5.85
C GLY A 326 11.75 -12.69 6.25
N ASP A 327 12.91 -12.00 6.25
CA ASP A 327 13.05 -10.61 6.67
C ASP A 327 12.93 -9.66 5.47
N ALA A 328 11.69 -9.29 5.12
CA ALA A 328 11.42 -8.27 4.11
C ALA A 328 11.18 -6.91 4.77
N GLY A 329 11.71 -5.85 4.16
CA GLY A 329 11.57 -4.48 4.65
C GLY A 329 10.13 -3.94 4.63
N PRO A 330 9.89 -2.76 5.25
CA PRO A 330 8.60 -2.09 5.25
C PRO A 330 7.99 -1.95 3.85
N GLY A 331 6.66 -1.96 3.78
CA GLY A 331 5.91 -2.02 2.51
C GLY A 331 5.70 -3.44 1.98
N THR A 332 6.40 -4.43 2.55
CA THR A 332 6.20 -5.87 2.37
C THR A 332 6.17 -6.52 3.74
N ALA A 333 5.23 -7.41 4.00
CA ALA A 333 5.08 -8.03 5.31
C ALA A 333 5.98 -9.28 5.41
N GLY A 334 7.25 -9.11 5.76
CA GLY A 334 8.17 -10.20 6.07
C GLY A 334 7.77 -10.93 7.35
N GLY A 335 7.64 -12.28 7.28
CA GLY A 335 7.24 -13.09 8.42
C GLY A 335 8.17 -12.93 9.62
N ASP A 336 9.48 -13.03 9.39
CA ASP A 336 10.50 -12.85 10.42
C ASP A 336 10.43 -11.43 11.01
N ARG A 337 10.49 -10.39 10.16
CA ARG A 337 10.44 -8.99 10.60
C ARG A 337 9.24 -8.69 11.52
N ILE A 338 8.04 -9.04 11.07
CA ILE A 338 6.82 -8.75 11.83
C ILE A 338 6.77 -9.57 13.12
N SER A 339 7.24 -10.82 13.09
CA SER A 339 7.29 -11.68 14.28
C SER A 339 8.29 -11.16 15.31
N ASP A 340 9.47 -10.72 14.86
CA ASP A 340 10.50 -10.15 15.73
C ASP A 340 10.03 -8.85 16.38
N LEU A 341 9.38 -7.93 15.62
CA LEU A 341 8.77 -6.72 16.19
C LEU A 341 7.74 -7.03 17.28
N LEU A 342 6.91 -8.05 17.06
CA LEU A 342 5.94 -8.48 18.05
C LEU A 342 6.61 -9.13 19.27
N ASP A 343 7.67 -9.92 19.06
CA ASP A 343 8.36 -10.59 20.16
C ASP A 343 9.16 -9.60 21.02
N GLU A 344 9.82 -8.62 20.42
CA GLU A 344 10.46 -7.51 21.13
C GLU A 344 9.44 -6.72 21.96
N ALA A 345 8.27 -6.47 21.41
CA ALA A 345 7.20 -5.75 22.09
C ALA A 345 6.57 -6.51 23.28
N LEU A 346 6.87 -7.79 23.45
CA LEU A 346 6.47 -8.54 24.67
C LEU A 346 7.12 -7.99 25.95
N ASP A 347 8.23 -7.29 25.84
CA ASP A 347 8.94 -6.68 26.97
C ASP A 347 8.55 -5.20 27.20
N ASP A 348 7.70 -4.62 26.36
CA ASP A 348 7.30 -3.20 26.40
C ASP A 348 6.17 -2.87 27.40
N ASP A 349 5.66 -3.82 28.18
CA ASP A 349 4.51 -3.66 29.09
C ASP A 349 3.29 -3.03 28.41
N LEU A 350 2.97 -3.50 27.21
CA LEU A 350 1.83 -2.99 26.43
C LEU A 350 0.52 -3.26 27.18
N ALA A 351 -0.32 -2.24 27.30
CA ALA A 351 -1.66 -2.38 27.88
C ALA A 351 -2.63 -3.11 26.91
N ALA A 352 -2.46 -2.91 25.62
CA ALA A 352 -3.23 -3.56 24.56
C ALA A 352 -2.41 -3.60 23.25
N LEU A 353 -2.82 -4.45 22.31
CA LEU A 353 -2.24 -4.57 20.99
C LEU A 353 -3.30 -4.33 19.91
N VAL A 354 -3.01 -3.48 18.96
CA VAL A 354 -3.78 -3.30 17.73
C VAL A 354 -2.96 -3.84 16.56
N VAL A 355 -3.55 -4.73 15.79
CA VAL A 355 -2.94 -5.26 14.56
C VAL A 355 -3.62 -4.57 13.37
N ARG A 356 -2.90 -3.67 12.72
CA ARG A 356 -3.36 -2.97 11.53
C ARG A 356 -2.97 -3.77 10.29
N VAL A 357 -3.95 -4.13 9.45
CA VAL A 357 -3.73 -5.01 8.29
C VAL A 357 -4.14 -4.32 7.00
N ASP A 358 -3.19 -4.17 6.08
CA ASP A 358 -3.40 -3.74 4.68
C ASP A 358 -2.70 -4.71 3.72
N SER A 359 -3.18 -5.94 3.65
CA SER A 359 -2.49 -7.05 2.99
C SER A 359 -3.43 -7.95 2.18
N PRO A 360 -3.06 -8.29 0.92
CA PRO A 360 -3.76 -9.27 0.10
C PRO A 360 -3.46 -10.73 0.51
N GLY A 361 -2.61 -10.93 1.53
CA GLY A 361 -2.09 -12.22 1.94
C GLY A 361 -0.76 -12.55 1.27
N GLY A 362 -0.43 -13.86 1.16
CA GLY A 362 0.84 -14.33 0.60
C GLY A 362 1.22 -15.72 1.08
N SER A 363 2.41 -15.90 1.68
CA SER A 363 2.87 -17.17 2.22
C SER A 363 2.02 -17.66 3.40
N VAL A 364 1.64 -18.94 3.36
CA VAL A 364 0.96 -19.61 4.50
C VAL A 364 1.87 -19.68 5.72
N LEU A 365 3.17 -19.96 5.51
CA LEU A 365 4.13 -20.12 6.62
C LEU A 365 4.34 -18.80 7.33
N ALA A 366 4.64 -17.73 6.61
CA ALA A 366 4.80 -16.39 7.15
C ALA A 366 3.53 -15.89 7.85
N SER A 367 2.34 -16.11 7.24
CA SER A 367 1.06 -15.76 7.88
C SER A 367 0.83 -16.50 9.21
N GLU A 368 1.23 -17.78 9.29
CA GLU A 368 1.12 -18.55 10.54
C GLU A 368 2.17 -18.10 11.57
N GLU A 369 3.36 -17.73 11.16
CA GLU A 369 4.43 -17.23 12.02
C GLU A 369 4.00 -15.93 12.70
N ILE A 370 3.55 -14.94 11.93
CA ILE A 370 2.99 -13.68 12.44
C ILE A 370 1.81 -13.96 13.38
N ARG A 371 0.88 -14.85 12.98
CA ARG A 371 -0.26 -15.23 13.84
C ARG A 371 0.17 -15.80 15.18
N ARG A 372 1.23 -16.60 15.22
CA ARG A 372 1.77 -17.16 16.47
C ARG A 372 2.40 -16.08 17.35
N ALA A 373 3.08 -15.09 16.76
CA ALA A 373 3.60 -13.94 17.47
C ALA A 373 2.47 -13.15 18.15
N ILE A 374 1.39 -12.86 17.43
CA ILE A 374 0.20 -12.22 18.01
C ILE A 374 -0.40 -13.05 19.16
N LEU A 375 -0.44 -14.38 19.02
CA LEU A 375 -0.94 -15.27 20.11
C LEU A 375 -0.05 -15.27 21.36
N ARG A 376 1.24 -14.93 21.26
CA ARG A 376 2.11 -14.78 22.44
C ARG A 376 1.69 -13.59 23.29
N HIS A 377 1.25 -12.49 22.70
CA HIS A 377 0.62 -11.37 23.42
C HIS A 377 -0.70 -11.78 24.07
N LYS A 378 -1.54 -12.51 23.36
CA LYS A 378 -2.80 -13.02 23.92
C LYS A 378 -2.57 -13.95 25.11
N ALA A 379 -1.49 -14.72 25.12
CA ALA A 379 -1.12 -15.59 26.24
C ALA A 379 -0.66 -14.81 27.50
N LYS A 380 -0.38 -13.51 27.37
CA LYS A 380 -0.14 -12.57 28.47
C LYS A 380 -1.39 -11.78 28.87
N ASP A 381 -2.57 -12.21 28.42
CA ASP A 381 -3.87 -11.55 28.65
C ASP A 381 -3.93 -10.10 28.11
N ILE A 382 -3.11 -9.76 27.11
CA ILE A 382 -3.13 -8.47 26.43
C ILE A 382 -4.33 -8.47 25.46
N PRO A 383 -5.28 -7.51 25.59
CA PRO A 383 -6.39 -7.37 24.65
C PRO A 383 -5.90 -7.09 23.23
N ILE A 384 -6.47 -7.78 22.23
CA ILE A 384 -6.07 -7.67 20.84
C ILE A 384 -7.23 -7.20 19.97
N ALA A 385 -7.10 -6.03 19.36
CA ALA A 385 -7.97 -5.58 18.28
C ALA A 385 -7.26 -5.73 16.92
N VAL A 386 -8.02 -6.08 15.87
CA VAL A 386 -7.57 -5.99 14.49
C VAL A 386 -8.33 -4.84 13.81
N SER A 387 -7.62 -3.98 13.13
CA SER A 387 -8.17 -2.96 12.23
C SER A 387 -7.75 -3.27 10.80
N MET A 388 -8.72 -3.59 9.96
CA MET A 388 -8.51 -3.82 8.54
C MET A 388 -8.52 -2.48 7.80
N ALA A 389 -7.52 -2.25 6.94
CA ALA A 389 -7.44 -1.08 6.07
C ALA A 389 -8.15 -1.34 4.73
N ASN A 390 -7.54 -0.92 3.61
CA ASN A 390 -8.13 -1.20 2.29
C ASN A 390 -8.28 -2.70 2.02
N VAL A 391 -7.30 -3.50 2.45
CA VAL A 391 -7.27 -4.95 2.18
C VAL A 391 -6.84 -5.72 3.43
N ALA A 392 -7.62 -6.71 3.83
CA ALA A 392 -7.20 -7.72 4.81
C ALA A 392 -7.75 -9.08 4.41
N ALA A 393 -7.17 -9.64 3.35
CA ALA A 393 -7.71 -10.82 2.69
C ALA A 393 -6.73 -12.00 2.73
N SER A 394 -7.27 -13.20 2.71
CA SER A 394 -6.51 -14.44 2.63
C SER A 394 -5.48 -14.58 3.78
N GLY A 395 -4.17 -14.45 3.54
CA GLY A 395 -3.15 -14.39 4.60
C GLY A 395 -3.36 -13.21 5.56
N GLY A 396 -3.84 -12.06 5.05
CA GLY A 396 -4.25 -10.92 5.87
C GLY A 396 -5.41 -11.25 6.80
N TYR A 397 -6.37 -12.07 6.37
CA TYR A 397 -7.42 -12.58 7.25
C TYR A 397 -6.89 -13.65 8.22
N TRP A 398 -5.91 -14.47 7.78
CA TRP A 398 -5.26 -15.48 8.64
C TRP A 398 -4.62 -14.84 9.87
N VAL A 399 -3.85 -13.77 9.69
CA VAL A 399 -3.19 -13.04 10.79
C VAL A 399 -4.19 -12.32 11.69
N ALA A 400 -5.39 -12.01 11.20
CA ALA A 400 -6.47 -11.40 11.98
C ALA A 400 -7.18 -12.38 12.94
N THR A 401 -7.03 -13.69 12.74
CA THR A 401 -7.78 -14.72 13.53
C THR A 401 -7.51 -14.75 15.03
N PRO A 402 -6.39 -14.26 15.62
CA PRO A 402 -6.20 -14.17 17.08
C PRO A 402 -7.01 -13.06 17.76
N ALA A 403 -7.55 -12.09 17.01
CA ALA A 403 -8.22 -10.92 17.59
C ALA A 403 -9.37 -11.26 18.54
N ASP A 404 -9.56 -10.41 19.54
CA ASP A 404 -10.76 -10.38 20.37
C ASP A 404 -11.88 -9.58 19.68
N ARG A 405 -11.49 -8.62 18.81
CA ARG A 405 -12.39 -7.80 18.01
C ARG A 405 -11.76 -7.46 16.66
N ILE A 406 -12.54 -7.58 15.60
CA ILE A 406 -12.13 -7.24 14.22
C ILE A 406 -12.96 -6.05 13.74
N PHE A 407 -12.28 -4.97 13.36
CA PHE A 407 -12.83 -3.77 12.76
C PHE A 407 -12.52 -3.72 11.27
N ALA A 408 -13.47 -3.24 10.48
CA ALA A 408 -13.31 -2.96 9.06
C ALA A 408 -14.26 -1.84 8.65
N GLU A 409 -13.91 -1.10 7.61
CA GLU A 409 -14.84 -0.17 6.96
C GLU A 409 -15.70 -0.91 5.92
N PRO A 410 -16.86 -0.36 5.52
CA PRO A 410 -17.74 -1.00 4.54
C PRO A 410 -17.02 -1.35 3.23
N GLU A 411 -16.12 -0.51 2.79
CA GLU A 411 -15.32 -0.64 1.56
C GLU A 411 -14.03 -1.46 1.73
N THR A 412 -13.71 -1.93 2.93
CA THR A 412 -12.58 -2.86 3.15
C THR A 412 -12.76 -4.14 2.33
N ILE A 413 -11.72 -4.59 1.67
CA ILE A 413 -11.71 -5.87 0.93
C ILE A 413 -11.15 -6.97 1.84
N THR A 414 -11.94 -8.03 2.10
CA THR A 414 -11.55 -9.08 3.05
C THR A 414 -12.01 -10.48 2.61
N GLY A 415 -11.87 -11.48 3.48
CA GLY A 415 -12.23 -12.87 3.18
C GLY A 415 -11.14 -13.60 2.41
N SER A 416 -11.45 -14.05 1.19
CA SER A 416 -10.53 -14.85 0.34
C SER A 416 -9.97 -16.09 1.07
N ILE A 417 -10.81 -16.73 1.94
CA ILE A 417 -10.45 -17.90 2.74
C ILE A 417 -10.31 -19.10 1.80
N GLY A 418 -9.09 -19.36 1.34
CA GLY A 418 -8.75 -20.40 0.39
C GLY A 418 -7.24 -20.51 0.21
N ILE A 419 -6.75 -21.68 -0.16
CA ILE A 419 -5.32 -21.98 -0.31
C ILE A 419 -5.05 -22.53 -1.70
N PHE A 420 -3.88 -22.23 -2.24
CA PHE A 420 -3.41 -22.77 -3.51
C PHE A 420 -1.89 -22.88 -3.57
N ALA A 421 -1.40 -23.59 -4.57
CA ALA A 421 -0.03 -23.53 -5.07
C ALA A 421 -0.05 -23.61 -6.60
N VAL A 422 0.90 -22.93 -7.24
CA VAL A 422 1.16 -23.05 -8.68
C VAL A 422 2.63 -23.33 -8.86
N ILE A 423 2.95 -24.42 -9.57
CA ILE A 423 4.34 -24.84 -9.81
C ILE A 423 4.53 -25.02 -11.31
N PRO A 424 5.41 -24.23 -11.96
CA PRO A 424 5.74 -24.46 -13.37
C PRO A 424 6.62 -25.70 -13.52
N THR A 425 6.33 -26.55 -14.51
CA THR A 425 7.18 -27.67 -14.89
C THR A 425 7.50 -27.60 -16.38
N PHE A 426 8.68 -28.09 -16.78
CA PHE A 426 9.31 -27.82 -18.07
C PHE A 426 9.53 -29.08 -18.90
N GLU A 427 8.94 -30.21 -18.54
CA GLU A 427 9.13 -31.50 -19.23
C GLU A 427 8.85 -31.41 -20.73
N ASN A 428 7.80 -30.70 -21.13
CA ASN A 428 7.46 -30.55 -22.54
C ASN A 428 8.39 -29.55 -23.25
N ALA A 429 8.79 -28.46 -22.58
CA ALA A 429 9.74 -27.48 -23.10
C ALA A 429 11.14 -28.10 -23.27
N ALA A 430 11.59 -28.92 -22.32
CA ALA A 430 12.84 -29.63 -22.38
C ALA A 430 12.85 -30.64 -23.55
N ALA A 431 11.78 -31.43 -23.71
CA ALA A 431 11.65 -32.38 -24.80
C ALA A 431 11.65 -31.70 -26.18
N GLU A 432 10.98 -30.54 -26.34
CA GLU A 432 11.00 -29.76 -27.58
C GLU A 432 12.42 -29.28 -27.96
N LEU A 433 13.23 -28.95 -26.94
CA LEU A 433 14.64 -28.57 -27.11
C LEU A 433 15.60 -29.78 -27.27
N GLY A 434 15.08 -31.02 -27.25
CA GLY A 434 15.85 -32.24 -27.33
C GLY A 434 16.54 -32.64 -26.03
N VAL A 435 16.15 -32.09 -24.90
CA VAL A 435 16.62 -32.45 -23.56
C VAL A 435 15.68 -33.50 -22.99
N ASN A 436 16.19 -34.71 -22.73
CA ASN A 436 15.42 -35.78 -22.12
C ASN A 436 15.96 -36.09 -20.72
N ALA A 437 15.06 -36.42 -19.80
CA ALA A 437 15.38 -36.83 -18.43
C ALA A 437 15.14 -38.35 -18.29
N ASP A 438 16.09 -39.05 -17.69
CA ASP A 438 15.98 -40.45 -17.32
C ASP A 438 16.72 -40.72 -16.00
N GLY A 439 16.29 -41.71 -15.23
CA GLY A 439 16.85 -41.96 -13.92
C GLY A 439 16.41 -43.29 -13.31
N VAL A 440 17.08 -43.68 -12.22
CA VAL A 440 16.73 -44.86 -11.43
C VAL A 440 16.07 -44.45 -10.13
N GLN A 441 14.94 -45.07 -9.83
CA GLN A 441 14.15 -44.78 -8.60
C GLN A 441 14.22 -45.97 -7.65
N THR A 442 14.50 -45.70 -6.37
CA THR A 442 14.43 -46.67 -5.29
C THR A 442 13.12 -46.62 -4.50
N THR A 443 12.42 -45.49 -4.61
CA THR A 443 11.07 -45.27 -4.07
C THR A 443 10.25 -44.46 -5.08
N PRO A 444 8.89 -44.43 -4.97
CA PRO A 444 8.07 -43.63 -5.86
C PRO A 444 8.38 -42.10 -5.81
N LEU A 445 9.11 -41.66 -4.79
CA LEU A 445 9.47 -40.24 -4.60
C LEU A 445 10.95 -39.96 -4.89
N SER A 446 11.72 -40.94 -5.35
CA SER A 446 13.14 -40.75 -5.70
C SER A 446 13.26 -39.75 -6.84
N GLY A 447 14.03 -38.67 -6.64
CA GLY A 447 14.19 -37.58 -7.62
C GLY A 447 13.00 -36.64 -7.75
N GLN A 448 11.97 -36.80 -6.94
CA GLN A 448 10.78 -35.96 -6.99
C GLN A 448 10.76 -34.93 -5.84
N PRO A 449 10.11 -33.78 -6.04
CA PRO A 449 9.47 -33.25 -7.26
C PRO A 449 10.52 -32.83 -8.33
N ASP A 450 10.32 -33.22 -9.57
CA ASP A 450 11.24 -32.93 -10.67
C ASP A 450 10.59 -31.95 -11.67
N LEU A 451 11.17 -30.76 -11.81
CA LEU A 451 10.65 -29.72 -12.70
C LEU A 451 10.94 -29.98 -14.18
N VAL A 452 11.91 -30.85 -14.49
CA VAL A 452 12.36 -31.14 -15.86
C VAL A 452 11.78 -32.46 -16.39
N ALA A 453 11.69 -33.49 -15.54
CA ALA A 453 11.05 -34.76 -15.91
C ALA A 453 9.53 -34.73 -15.71
N GLY A 454 9.03 -33.72 -15.01
CA GLY A 454 7.64 -33.61 -14.58
C GLY A 454 7.34 -34.36 -13.28
N PHE A 455 6.17 -34.14 -12.71
CA PHE A 455 5.75 -34.77 -11.45
C PHE A 455 5.06 -36.10 -11.70
N THR A 456 5.30 -37.04 -10.79
CA THR A 456 4.57 -38.31 -10.79
C THR A 456 3.15 -38.11 -10.21
N PRO A 457 2.18 -39.02 -10.52
CA PRO A 457 0.84 -38.96 -9.91
C PRO A 457 0.84 -39.00 -8.38
N GLU A 458 1.83 -39.67 -7.78
CA GLU A 458 2.01 -39.72 -6.34
C GLU A 458 2.35 -38.35 -5.76
N VAL A 459 3.24 -37.59 -6.41
CA VAL A 459 3.60 -36.23 -6.02
C VAL A 459 2.41 -35.30 -6.17
N ASP A 460 1.71 -35.35 -7.30
CA ASP A 460 0.48 -34.57 -7.54
C ASP A 460 -0.56 -34.82 -6.42
N SER A 461 -0.78 -36.10 -6.04
CA SER A 461 -1.69 -36.48 -4.97
C SER A 461 -1.25 -35.96 -3.60
N ILE A 462 0.04 -36.02 -3.29
CA ILE A 462 0.60 -35.51 -2.03
C ILE A 462 0.42 -34.00 -1.95
N LEU A 463 0.77 -33.26 -3.02
CA LEU A 463 0.66 -31.80 -3.05
C LEU A 463 -0.79 -31.36 -2.91
N GLN A 464 -1.72 -31.99 -3.64
CA GLN A 464 -3.15 -31.68 -3.53
C GLN A 464 -3.67 -31.95 -2.10
N SER A 465 -3.32 -33.11 -1.51
CA SER A 465 -3.71 -33.44 -0.13
C SER A 465 -3.15 -32.46 0.89
N THR A 466 -1.95 -31.96 0.67
CA THR A 466 -1.33 -30.93 1.53
C THR A 466 -2.08 -29.60 1.44
N ILE A 467 -2.52 -29.19 0.26
CA ILE A 467 -3.35 -28.00 0.06
C ILE A 467 -4.72 -28.16 0.76
N GLU A 468 -5.34 -29.33 0.65
CA GLU A 468 -6.60 -29.64 1.33
C GLU A 468 -6.46 -29.60 2.86
N ASP A 469 -5.36 -30.11 3.41
CA ASP A 469 -5.08 -30.01 4.85
C ASP A 469 -4.87 -28.56 5.27
N GLY A 470 -4.11 -27.79 4.51
CA GLY A 470 -3.92 -26.37 4.73
C GLY A 470 -5.26 -25.61 4.79
N TYR A 471 -6.17 -25.89 3.86
CA TYR A 471 -7.51 -25.29 3.85
C TYR A 471 -8.33 -25.66 5.09
N ARG A 472 -8.36 -26.94 5.47
CA ARG A 472 -9.02 -27.38 6.72
C ARG A 472 -8.48 -26.64 7.95
N ARG A 473 -7.16 -26.43 8.01
CA ARG A 473 -6.53 -25.65 9.09
C ARG A 473 -6.98 -24.20 9.07
N PHE A 474 -7.11 -23.58 7.89
CA PHE A 474 -7.61 -22.21 7.77
C PHE A 474 -9.05 -22.14 8.27
N LEU A 475 -9.95 -23.01 7.78
CA LEU A 475 -11.33 -23.10 8.25
C LEU A 475 -11.41 -23.21 9.79
N THR A 476 -10.60 -24.08 10.39
CA THR A 476 -10.59 -24.29 11.83
C THR A 476 -10.16 -23.03 12.61
N ARG A 477 -9.18 -22.26 12.09
CA ARG A 477 -8.76 -21.00 12.71
C ARG A 477 -9.86 -19.96 12.68
N VAL A 478 -10.48 -19.78 11.52
CA VAL A 478 -11.61 -18.85 11.34
C VAL A 478 -12.80 -19.29 12.19
N ALA A 479 -13.15 -20.57 12.17
CA ALA A 479 -14.24 -21.13 12.96
C ALA A 479 -14.06 -20.83 14.47
N LYS A 480 -12.84 -21.03 14.99
CA LYS A 480 -12.50 -20.70 16.37
C LYS A 480 -12.57 -19.19 16.64
N SER A 481 -12.05 -18.37 15.72
CA SER A 481 -12.05 -16.90 15.84
C SER A 481 -13.46 -16.32 15.82
N ARG A 482 -14.33 -16.85 14.95
CA ARG A 482 -15.66 -16.30 14.69
C ARG A 482 -16.80 -17.04 15.44
N ASN A 483 -16.47 -18.01 16.29
CA ASN A 483 -17.43 -18.87 16.97
C ASN A 483 -18.42 -19.55 16.01
N MET A 484 -17.89 -20.09 14.90
CA MET A 484 -18.61 -20.78 13.84
C MET A 484 -18.18 -22.26 13.78
N THR A 485 -18.95 -23.09 13.05
CA THR A 485 -18.47 -24.42 12.66
C THR A 485 -17.62 -24.32 11.37
N ASN A 486 -16.78 -25.34 11.12
CA ASN A 486 -16.00 -25.38 9.87
C ASN A 486 -16.92 -25.32 8.62
N GLU A 487 -18.09 -25.97 8.67
CA GLU A 487 -19.06 -25.96 7.57
C GLU A 487 -19.73 -24.58 7.39
N GLN A 488 -19.89 -23.81 8.46
CA GLN A 488 -20.39 -22.44 8.39
C GLN A 488 -19.34 -21.53 7.72
N VAL A 489 -18.07 -21.67 8.13
CA VAL A 489 -16.97 -20.93 7.51
C VAL A 489 -16.78 -21.34 6.06
N ASP A 490 -16.89 -22.63 5.73
CA ASP A 490 -16.75 -23.12 4.36
C ASP A 490 -17.79 -22.52 3.41
N ARG A 491 -19.04 -22.34 3.87
CA ARG A 491 -20.10 -21.69 3.07
C ARG A 491 -19.79 -20.23 2.70
N VAL A 492 -19.07 -19.48 3.52
CA VAL A 492 -18.70 -18.09 3.27
C VAL A 492 -17.22 -17.96 2.84
N GLY A 493 -16.49 -19.06 2.88
CA GLY A 493 -15.10 -19.19 2.48
C GLY A 493 -14.94 -19.48 0.99
N GLN A 494 -14.41 -20.67 0.67
CA GLN A 494 -14.22 -21.15 -0.70
C GLN A 494 -13.38 -20.19 -1.59
N GLY A 495 -12.53 -19.36 -0.96
CA GLY A 495 -11.75 -18.35 -1.65
C GLY A 495 -12.52 -17.09 -2.04
N ARG A 496 -13.79 -16.94 -1.66
CA ARG A 496 -14.63 -15.78 -1.99
C ARG A 496 -14.11 -14.52 -1.27
N VAL A 497 -14.07 -13.43 -2.00
CA VAL A 497 -13.70 -12.10 -1.51
C VAL A 497 -14.98 -11.31 -1.20
N TRP A 498 -14.96 -10.57 -0.13
CA TRP A 498 -16.09 -9.81 0.37
C TRP A 498 -15.69 -8.35 0.62
N ASP A 499 -16.61 -7.43 0.42
CA ASP A 499 -16.55 -6.10 1.00
C ASP A 499 -16.77 -6.18 2.52
N GLY A 500 -16.29 -5.17 3.26
CA GLY A 500 -16.40 -5.14 4.72
C GLY A 500 -17.84 -5.08 5.21
N GLY A 501 -18.72 -4.43 4.45
CA GLY A 501 -20.15 -4.38 4.72
C GLY A 501 -20.78 -5.77 4.74
N THR A 502 -20.57 -6.55 3.69
CA THR A 502 -21.01 -7.94 3.60
C THR A 502 -20.30 -8.83 4.60
N ALA A 503 -18.98 -8.66 4.77
CA ALA A 503 -18.18 -9.45 5.72
C ALA A 503 -18.72 -9.34 7.16
N ARG A 504 -19.18 -8.14 7.56
CA ARG A 504 -19.84 -7.95 8.86
C ARG A 504 -21.16 -8.68 8.96
N GLN A 505 -21.98 -8.66 7.89
CA GLN A 505 -23.30 -9.32 7.88
C GLN A 505 -23.17 -10.84 7.99
N ILE A 506 -22.11 -11.43 7.39
CA ILE A 506 -21.86 -12.88 7.43
C ILE A 506 -20.98 -13.31 8.61
N GLY A 507 -20.62 -12.39 9.50
CA GLY A 507 -19.93 -12.67 10.76
C GLY A 507 -18.41 -12.81 10.65
N LEU A 508 -17.78 -12.40 9.54
CA LEU A 508 -16.32 -12.36 9.39
C LEU A 508 -15.69 -11.11 10.05
N VAL A 509 -16.44 -10.05 10.22
CA VAL A 509 -16.08 -8.79 10.89
C VAL A 509 -17.04 -8.53 12.04
N ASP A 510 -16.57 -7.94 13.14
CA ASP A 510 -17.39 -7.66 14.31
C ASP A 510 -18.07 -6.30 14.24
N GLN A 511 -17.36 -5.28 13.78
CA GLN A 511 -17.80 -3.90 13.87
C GLN A 511 -17.22 -3.06 12.73
N TYR A 512 -17.99 -2.06 12.28
CA TYR A 512 -17.44 -1.00 11.44
C TYR A 512 -16.54 -0.08 12.27
N GLY A 513 -15.50 0.42 11.66
CA GLY A 513 -14.58 1.39 12.22
C GLY A 513 -13.16 1.23 11.72
N GLY A 514 -12.40 2.33 11.82
CA GLY A 514 -11.01 2.43 11.43
C GLY A 514 -10.03 2.04 12.53
N ILE A 515 -8.79 2.52 12.39
CA ILE A 515 -7.72 2.27 13.38
C ILE A 515 -8.01 2.96 14.72
N GLU A 516 -8.61 4.16 14.70
CA GLU A 516 -8.95 4.92 15.91
C GLU A 516 -9.98 4.18 16.77
N ASP A 517 -11.02 3.61 16.13
CA ASP A 517 -12.04 2.81 16.82
C ASP A 517 -11.44 1.56 17.47
N ALA A 518 -10.50 0.91 16.77
CA ALA A 518 -9.79 -0.24 17.29
C ALA A 518 -8.90 0.12 18.50
N ILE A 519 -8.19 1.26 18.45
CA ILE A 519 -7.37 1.77 19.56
C ILE A 519 -8.26 2.12 20.76
N VAL A 520 -9.35 2.85 20.55
CA VAL A 520 -10.29 3.22 21.64
C VAL A 520 -10.93 1.98 22.25
N TRP A 521 -11.30 0.99 21.45
CA TRP A 521 -11.81 -0.27 21.97
C TRP A 521 -10.75 -1.02 22.79
N ALA A 522 -9.52 -1.12 22.29
CA ALA A 522 -8.41 -1.78 22.96
C ALA A 522 -8.06 -1.10 24.30
N ALA A 523 -8.03 0.25 24.33
CA ALA A 523 -7.86 1.02 25.55
C ALA A 523 -8.91 0.69 26.62
N ARG A 524 -10.20 0.64 26.22
CA ARG A 524 -11.30 0.28 27.13
C ARG A 524 -11.20 -1.13 27.67
N GLN A 525 -10.69 -2.09 26.88
CA GLN A 525 -10.47 -3.45 27.38
C GLN A 525 -9.33 -3.52 28.41
N ALA A 526 -8.42 -2.55 28.37
CA ALA A 526 -7.33 -2.39 29.35
C ALA A 526 -7.70 -1.42 30.51
N ASP A 527 -8.98 -1.07 30.67
CA ASP A 527 -9.48 -0.13 31.67
C ASP A 527 -8.80 1.28 31.60
N LEU A 528 -8.49 1.76 30.38
CA LEU A 528 -7.88 3.07 30.13
C LEU A 528 -8.89 4.03 29.51
N GLU A 529 -8.86 5.30 29.96
CA GLU A 529 -9.63 6.39 29.40
C GLU A 529 -8.72 7.29 28.52
N TRP A 530 -9.35 8.21 27.77
CA TRP A 530 -8.63 9.17 26.96
C TRP A 530 -7.68 10.03 27.83
N GLY A 531 -6.39 10.04 27.46
CA GLY A 531 -5.33 10.73 28.21
C GLY A 531 -4.51 9.82 29.13
N ASP A 532 -4.98 8.58 29.40
CA ASP A 532 -4.26 7.59 30.21
C ASP A 532 -3.30 6.73 29.38
N TYR A 533 -3.30 6.88 28.07
CA TYR A 533 -2.49 6.08 27.14
C TYR A 533 -1.90 6.90 25.99
N HIS A 534 -0.90 6.35 25.38
CA HIS A 534 -0.36 6.77 24.09
C HIS A 534 -0.27 5.59 23.12
N VAL A 535 -0.20 5.90 21.83
CA VAL A 535 -0.05 4.90 20.78
C VAL A 535 1.45 4.72 20.48
N LYS A 536 1.94 3.48 20.53
CA LYS A 536 3.30 3.10 20.16
C LYS A 536 3.27 2.26 18.89
N TYR A 537 3.69 2.84 17.76
CA TYR A 537 3.84 2.09 16.51
C TYR A 537 5.10 1.25 16.55
N LEU A 538 4.97 -0.07 16.43
CA LEU A 538 6.08 -1.02 16.45
C LEU A 538 6.80 -0.98 15.10
N GLY A 539 8.12 -0.83 15.11
CA GLY A 539 8.94 -0.70 13.89
C GLY A 539 8.73 0.61 13.11
N GLY A 540 8.05 1.59 13.70
CA GLY A 540 7.68 2.85 13.04
C GLY A 540 8.79 3.90 12.96
N GLU A 541 9.93 3.70 13.59
CA GLU A 541 11.09 4.60 13.49
C GLU A 541 11.91 4.19 12.27
N LEU A 542 11.84 4.98 11.20
CA LEU A 542 12.83 4.90 10.13
C LEU A 542 14.22 5.15 10.71
N ASP A 543 15.20 4.34 10.32
CA ASP A 543 16.60 4.62 10.61
C ASP A 543 16.90 6.09 10.23
N PRO A 544 17.48 6.91 11.13
CA PRO A 544 17.81 8.31 10.85
C PRO A 544 18.60 8.49 9.54
N TYR A 545 19.36 7.48 9.14
CA TYR A 545 20.08 7.46 7.87
C TYR A 545 19.13 7.32 6.67
N GLN A 546 18.10 6.49 6.77
CA GLN A 546 17.09 6.33 5.69
C GLN A 546 16.24 7.59 5.56
N SER A 547 15.85 8.23 6.67
CA SER A 547 15.08 9.47 6.64
C SER A 547 15.86 10.64 6.02
N LEU A 548 17.17 10.75 6.29
CA LEU A 548 18.04 11.76 5.66
C LEU A 548 18.14 11.55 4.14
N ILE A 549 18.34 10.31 3.71
CA ILE A 549 18.46 9.99 2.29
C ILE A 549 17.14 10.24 1.57
N GLN A 550 16.02 9.87 2.17
CA GLN A 550 14.70 10.13 1.62
C GLN A 550 14.43 11.64 1.48
N SER A 551 14.83 12.46 2.46
CA SER A 551 14.71 13.93 2.38
C SER A 551 15.59 14.55 1.30
N LEU A 552 16.80 14.03 1.08
CA LEU A 552 17.70 14.50 0.02
C LEU A 552 17.19 14.12 -1.39
N MET A 553 16.48 12.99 -1.50
CA MET A 553 15.93 12.53 -2.78
C MET A 553 14.58 13.17 -3.11
N SER A 554 13.80 13.57 -2.10
CA SER A 554 12.52 14.27 -2.31
C SER A 554 12.73 15.68 -2.88
N ASP A 555 13.77 16.39 -2.47
CA ASP A 555 14.09 17.73 -3.02
C ASP A 555 14.50 17.68 -4.51
N GLU A 556 15.05 16.56 -5.01
CA GLU A 556 15.34 16.38 -6.44
C GLU A 556 14.11 15.99 -7.29
N SER A 557 13.06 15.43 -6.70
CA SER A 557 11.84 15.03 -7.43
C SER A 557 11.00 16.24 -7.84
N GLU A 558 11.05 17.35 -7.10
CA GLU A 558 10.41 18.63 -7.48
C GLU A 558 10.91 19.16 -8.85
N ALA A 559 12.11 18.80 -9.27
CA ALA A 559 12.70 19.26 -10.55
C ALA A 559 12.29 18.42 -11.78
N ARG A 560 11.68 17.25 -11.57
CA ARG A 560 11.27 16.34 -12.65
C ARG A 560 9.76 16.21 -12.68
N GLY A 561 9.08 17.26 -13.16
CA GLY A 561 7.66 17.17 -13.49
C GLY A 561 7.44 15.98 -14.41
N ASN A 562 6.76 14.93 -13.93
CA ASN A 562 6.25 13.86 -14.78
C ASN A 562 5.22 14.47 -15.72
N GLY A 563 5.65 14.82 -16.93
CA GLY A 563 4.80 15.35 -17.96
C GLY A 563 3.64 14.40 -18.24
N GLY A 564 2.43 14.93 -18.26
CA GLY A 564 1.25 14.25 -18.77
C GLY A 564 0.28 13.73 -17.71
N GLN A 565 -0.33 14.64 -16.97
CA GLN A 565 -1.42 14.32 -16.04
C GLN A 565 -2.80 14.67 -16.61
N ASP A 566 -2.87 14.91 -17.89
CA ASP A 566 -4.11 15.00 -18.64
C ASP A 566 -4.70 13.60 -18.91
N MET A 567 -5.80 13.52 -19.62
CA MET A 567 -6.46 12.26 -19.98
C MET A 567 -5.53 11.30 -20.73
N PHE A 568 -4.60 11.79 -21.54
CA PHE A 568 -3.64 10.95 -22.27
C PHE A 568 -2.53 10.42 -21.37
N GLY A 569 -2.12 11.19 -20.37
CA GLY A 569 -1.24 10.73 -19.29
C GLY A 569 -1.85 9.58 -18.48
N MET A 570 -3.16 9.64 -18.19
CA MET A 570 -3.89 8.51 -17.55
C MET A 570 -3.86 7.24 -18.41
N VAL A 571 -3.93 7.36 -19.75
CA VAL A 571 -3.77 6.19 -20.65
C VAL A 571 -2.36 5.62 -20.55
N ALA A 572 -1.33 6.47 -20.50
CA ALA A 572 0.06 6.03 -20.35
C ALA A 572 0.30 5.31 -19.01
N LEU A 573 -0.23 5.85 -17.91
CA LEU A 573 -0.20 5.20 -16.59
C LEU A 573 -0.89 3.84 -16.63
N ARG A 574 -2.02 3.71 -17.33
CA ARG A 574 -2.71 2.43 -17.50
C ARG A 574 -1.88 1.40 -18.24
N GLN A 575 -1.14 1.81 -19.29
CA GLN A 575 -0.23 0.91 -20.01
C GLN A 575 0.91 0.44 -19.10
N GLN A 576 1.51 1.34 -18.31
CA GLN A 576 2.55 0.98 -17.34
C GLN A 576 2.03 0.00 -16.27
N ALA A 577 0.81 0.24 -15.77
CA ALA A 577 0.18 -0.66 -14.80
C ALA A 577 -0.04 -2.07 -15.37
N LEU A 578 -0.48 -2.20 -16.64
CA LEU A 578 -0.64 -3.50 -17.30
C LEU A 578 0.69 -4.22 -17.51
N ALA A 579 1.75 -3.50 -17.91
CA ALA A 579 3.08 -4.07 -18.05
C ALA A 579 3.63 -4.55 -16.69
N GLY A 580 3.46 -3.74 -15.64
CA GLY A 580 3.81 -4.09 -14.27
C GLY A 580 3.05 -5.32 -13.77
N GLN A 581 1.75 -5.43 -14.09
CA GLN A 581 0.94 -6.61 -13.77
C GLN A 581 1.51 -7.86 -14.45
N ALA A 582 1.81 -7.81 -15.75
CA ALA A 582 2.36 -8.96 -16.48
C ALA A 582 3.68 -9.44 -15.87
N THR A 583 4.58 -8.51 -15.54
CA THR A 583 5.86 -8.83 -14.90
C THR A 583 5.64 -9.48 -13.52
N SER A 584 4.80 -8.89 -12.68
CA SER A 584 4.50 -9.41 -11.34
C SER A 584 3.84 -10.80 -11.38
N ASP A 585 2.91 -11.03 -12.32
CA ASP A 585 2.27 -12.34 -12.46
C ASP A 585 3.27 -13.42 -12.89
N LEU A 586 4.21 -13.10 -13.82
CA LEU A 586 5.26 -14.04 -14.25
C LEU A 586 6.30 -14.29 -13.15
N GLU A 587 6.73 -13.26 -12.44
CA GLU A 587 7.61 -13.40 -11.27
C GLU A 587 6.99 -14.30 -10.19
N ARG A 588 5.70 -14.13 -9.94
CA ARG A 588 4.95 -14.96 -8.98
C ARG A 588 4.90 -16.42 -9.45
N LEU A 589 4.64 -16.67 -10.73
CA LEU A 589 4.65 -18.03 -11.29
C LEU A 589 6.01 -18.69 -11.11
N LEU A 590 7.10 -17.99 -11.39
CA LEU A 590 8.46 -18.54 -11.37
C LEU A 590 9.10 -18.54 -9.98
N GLY A 591 8.69 -17.61 -9.10
CA GLY A 591 9.27 -17.40 -7.77
C GLY A 591 8.50 -18.04 -6.61
N SER A 592 7.26 -18.49 -6.83
CA SER A 592 6.44 -19.08 -5.75
C SER A 592 7.07 -20.34 -5.18
N ARG A 593 7.42 -20.29 -3.89
CA ARG A 593 8.03 -21.40 -3.16
C ARG A 593 7.12 -21.83 -2.02
N GLY A 594 6.07 -22.61 -2.31
CA GLY A 594 5.23 -23.17 -1.27
C GLY A 594 3.73 -22.84 -1.39
N MET A 595 2.99 -23.13 -0.31
CA MET A 595 1.55 -22.86 -0.23
C MET A 595 1.27 -21.37 -0.09
N GLN A 596 0.29 -20.88 -0.87
CA GLN A 596 -0.08 -19.48 -0.93
C GLN A 596 -1.52 -19.24 -0.43
N VAL A 597 -1.69 -18.18 0.32
CA VAL A 597 -2.96 -17.58 0.75
C VAL A 597 -2.99 -16.14 0.26
N TYR A 598 -3.15 -15.97 -1.06
CA TYR A 598 -3.11 -14.67 -1.75
C TYR A 598 -4.47 -14.36 -2.41
N CYS A 599 -4.84 -13.07 -2.40
CA CYS A 599 -6.05 -12.55 -3.02
C CYS A 599 -5.70 -11.88 -4.35
N LEU A 600 -6.20 -12.45 -5.46
CA LEU A 600 -5.99 -11.87 -6.79
C LEU A 600 -6.91 -10.67 -7.05
N GLU A 601 -8.09 -10.69 -6.48
CA GLU A 601 -9.13 -9.67 -6.62
C GLU A 601 -8.78 -8.36 -5.91
N CYS A 602 -7.84 -8.44 -4.95
CA CYS A 602 -7.44 -7.31 -4.15
C CYS A 602 -6.54 -6.37 -4.96
N PRO A 603 -6.88 -5.08 -5.06
CA PRO A 603 -6.01 -4.10 -5.69
C PRO A 603 -4.70 -3.99 -4.89
N VAL A 604 -3.58 -3.96 -5.59
CA VAL A 604 -2.28 -3.62 -4.99
C VAL A 604 -2.00 -2.18 -5.39
N ALA A 605 -1.82 -1.30 -4.40
CA ALA A 605 -1.40 0.06 -4.68
C ALA A 605 -0.09 0.05 -5.48
N PRO A 606 0.08 0.91 -6.51
CA PRO A 606 1.37 1.08 -7.15
C PRO A 606 2.35 1.54 -6.07
N ARG A 607 3.36 0.74 -5.78
CA ARG A 607 4.39 1.05 -4.78
C ARG A 607 5.67 1.41 -5.49
N ALA A 608 6.49 2.24 -4.83
CA ALA A 608 7.91 2.30 -5.14
C ALA A 608 8.44 0.86 -4.96
N ARG A 609 8.69 0.15 -6.06
CA ARG A 609 9.32 -1.15 -5.98
C ARG A 609 10.70 -0.93 -5.36
N ALA A 610 10.92 -1.40 -4.14
CA ALA A 610 12.24 -1.87 -3.80
C ALA A 610 12.56 -2.93 -4.87
N GLU A 611 13.51 -2.66 -5.76
CA GLU A 611 13.98 -3.67 -6.69
C GLU A 611 14.39 -4.86 -5.81
N ALA A 612 13.53 -5.89 -5.79
CA ALA A 612 13.94 -7.19 -5.33
C ALA A 612 15.28 -7.42 -6.02
N GLU A 613 16.32 -7.72 -5.24
CA GLU A 613 17.66 -8.02 -5.71
C GLU A 613 17.61 -8.46 -7.15
N GLN A 614 18.23 -7.71 -8.05
CA GLN A 614 18.54 -8.17 -9.39
C GLN A 614 19.38 -9.46 -9.21
N ARG A 615 18.68 -10.53 -8.91
CA ARG A 615 19.18 -11.84 -9.30
C ARG A 615 19.13 -11.76 -10.81
N GLY A 616 20.27 -11.34 -11.39
CA GLY A 616 20.57 -11.46 -12.81
C GLY A 616 20.24 -12.90 -13.19
N GLY A 617 18.92 -13.13 -13.36
CA GLY A 617 18.35 -14.43 -13.43
C GLY A 617 18.57 -14.92 -14.84
N TRP A 618 18.74 -16.21 -14.95
CA TRP A 618 18.59 -17.00 -16.17
C TRP A 618 17.43 -16.53 -17.07
N PHE A 619 16.42 -15.81 -16.53
CA PHE A 619 15.27 -15.22 -17.24
C PHE A 619 15.68 -14.11 -18.21
N ASP A 620 16.58 -13.20 -17.81
CA ASP A 620 17.16 -12.18 -18.71
C ASP A 620 17.95 -12.84 -19.85
N SER A 621 18.62 -13.94 -19.54
CA SER A 621 19.33 -14.77 -20.54
C SER A 621 18.35 -15.53 -21.44
N LEU A 622 17.24 -16.03 -20.91
CA LEU A 622 16.19 -16.72 -21.64
C LEU A 622 15.41 -15.75 -22.55
N MET A 623 15.05 -14.57 -22.06
CA MET A 623 14.35 -13.56 -22.84
C MET A 623 15.22 -13.03 -23.98
N LYS A 624 16.52 -12.87 -23.78
CA LYS A 624 17.47 -12.54 -24.85
C LYS A 624 17.58 -13.66 -25.89
N LEU A 625 17.41 -14.93 -25.48
CA LEU A 625 17.44 -16.08 -26.38
C LEU A 625 16.15 -16.25 -27.20
N VAL A 626 15.00 -15.85 -26.64
CA VAL A 626 13.66 -15.98 -27.28
C VAL A 626 13.34 -14.77 -28.19
N LEU A 627 13.98 -13.61 -27.95
CA LEU A 627 13.79 -12.38 -28.74
C LEU A 627 14.81 -12.23 -29.88
N HIS A 628 15.76 -13.14 -30.03
CA HIS A 628 16.66 -13.28 -31.18
C HIS A 628 16.37 -14.58 -31.92
#